data_d10061e56f45ecef05fcc204d377a509
#
_entry.id   d10061e56f45ecef05fcc204d377a509
#
_cell.length_a   1.000
_cell.length_b   1.000
_cell.length_c   1.000
_cell.angle_alpha   90.00
_cell.angle_beta   90.00
_cell.angle_gamma   90.00
#
_symmetry.space_group_name_H-M   'P 1'
#
loop_
_entity.id
_entity.type
_entity.pdbx_description
1 polymer ?
#
loop_
_entity_poly.entity_id
_entity_poly.type
_entity_poly.pdbx_seq_one_letter_code
_entity_poly.pdbx_strand_id
1 'polypeptide(L)'
;MEYRELPHGDEAISVIGMGSSVVGAQKEADIIKTVRHALDCGVNYFDMAGGHAAIFPAYGKALEGRRKDAMLQVHFGADYTGGEYGWSTKLDVIKRSIEWQLKNLKTDYIDFGFIHCLDEQGDLAAYEKNGALKFILDMQAQGVVRHLGLSTHTPEMANCVLDMKLIDVMMFSINPMYDYGQGEFAIGSANERMDLYRRCEAEGVGISVMKPFNAGQLLDAKKSPFHQALTTTQCIQYALDKPGVLTVLGGPGSM
;
A
#
# COMPACT_ATOMS: atom_id res chain seq x y z
N MET A 1 -5.61 0.12 19.90
CA MET A 1 -5.09 -0.34 18.59
C MET A 1 -4.13 -1.50 18.86
N GLU A 2 -4.21 -2.56 18.07
CA GLU A 2 -3.22 -3.64 18.03
C GLU A 2 -2.11 -3.29 17.04
N TYR A 3 -0.89 -3.77 17.31
CA TYR A 3 0.28 -3.55 16.45
C TYR A 3 0.99 -4.86 16.17
N ARG A 4 1.61 -4.96 14.99
CA ARG A 4 2.48 -6.06 14.58
C ARG A 4 3.87 -5.52 14.25
N GLU A 5 4.90 -6.21 14.70
CA GLU A 5 6.29 -5.81 14.41
C GLU A 5 6.65 -6.13 12.98
N LEU A 6 7.38 -5.20 12.34
CA LEU A 6 7.96 -5.43 11.02
C LEU A 6 9.10 -6.47 11.17
N PRO A 7 9.06 -7.61 10.45
CA PRO A 7 10.04 -8.68 10.69
C PRO A 7 11.51 -8.28 10.45
N HIS A 8 11.77 -7.37 9.52
CA HIS A 8 13.12 -6.84 9.22
C HIS A 8 13.27 -5.36 9.62
N GLY A 9 12.64 -4.97 10.75
CA GLY A 9 12.67 -3.61 11.29
C GLY A 9 12.27 -3.58 12.77
N ASP A 10 12.31 -2.40 13.35
CA ASP A 10 11.92 -2.15 14.73
C ASP A 10 10.53 -1.48 14.83
N GLU A 11 9.84 -1.33 13.68
CA GLU A 11 8.58 -0.61 13.60
C GLU A 11 7.40 -1.48 14.04
N ALA A 12 6.62 -0.96 15.00
CA ALA A 12 5.34 -1.52 15.38
C ALA A 12 4.22 -0.89 14.51
N ILE A 13 3.68 -1.67 13.57
CA ILE A 13 2.69 -1.23 12.58
C ILE A 13 1.28 -1.53 13.09
N SER A 14 0.38 -0.53 13.08
CA SER A 14 -1.02 -0.73 13.44
C SER A 14 -1.69 -1.73 12.49
N VAL A 15 -2.41 -2.72 13.03
CA VAL A 15 -3.11 -3.75 12.21
C VAL A 15 -4.18 -3.16 11.29
N ILE A 16 -4.64 -1.94 11.59
CA ILE A 16 -5.46 -1.13 10.70
C ILE A 16 -4.61 0.00 10.16
N GLY A 17 -4.41 0.02 8.86
CA GLY A 17 -3.82 1.12 8.12
C GLY A 17 -4.89 1.94 7.39
N MET A 18 -4.52 3.11 6.90
CA MET A 18 -5.43 3.97 6.14
C MET A 18 -4.99 4.07 4.68
N GLY A 19 -5.85 3.58 3.78
CA GLY A 19 -5.71 3.78 2.34
C GLY A 19 -6.25 5.14 1.91
N SER A 20 -5.60 5.78 0.95
CA SER A 20 -5.91 7.15 0.53
C SER A 20 -6.95 7.27 -0.58
N SER A 21 -7.33 6.19 -1.26
CA SER A 21 -8.21 6.25 -2.45
C SER A 21 -9.57 6.90 -2.18
N VAL A 22 -10.25 6.51 -1.10
CA VAL A 22 -11.57 7.06 -0.73
C VAL A 22 -11.43 8.41 -0.03
N VAL A 23 -10.43 8.52 0.83
CA VAL A 23 -10.13 9.76 1.58
C VAL A 23 -9.77 10.89 0.63
N GLY A 24 -9.02 10.61 -0.43
CA GLY A 24 -8.57 11.60 -1.40
C GLY A 24 -9.67 12.28 -2.22
N ALA A 25 -10.87 11.70 -2.28
CA ALA A 25 -12.03 12.31 -2.92
C ALA A 25 -12.73 13.37 -2.05
N GLN A 26 -12.32 13.53 -0.79
CA GLN A 26 -12.89 14.48 0.16
C GLN A 26 -12.29 15.89 -0.01
N LYS A 27 -12.90 16.88 0.62
CA LYS A 27 -12.31 18.23 0.73
C LYS A 27 -11.05 18.19 1.61
N GLU A 28 -10.08 19.04 1.32
CA GLU A 28 -8.80 19.11 2.05
C GLU A 28 -9.00 19.16 3.58
N ALA A 29 -9.91 19.98 4.07
CA ALA A 29 -10.17 20.12 5.52
C ALA A 29 -10.67 18.78 6.14
N ASP A 30 -11.46 18.02 5.41
CA ASP A 30 -12.00 16.74 5.86
C ASP A 30 -10.88 15.66 5.83
N ILE A 31 -10.02 15.67 4.80
CA ILE A 31 -8.83 14.80 4.74
C ILE A 31 -7.95 15.06 5.97
N ILE A 32 -7.62 16.32 6.25
CA ILE A 32 -6.78 16.70 7.40
C ILE A 32 -7.38 16.19 8.71
N LYS A 33 -8.68 16.39 8.89
CA LYS A 33 -9.42 15.98 10.09
C LYS A 33 -9.41 14.45 10.23
N THR A 34 -9.66 13.72 9.13
CA THR A 34 -9.67 12.25 9.10
C THR A 34 -8.30 11.67 9.45
N VAL A 35 -7.22 12.20 8.84
CA VAL A 35 -5.85 11.76 9.13
C VAL A 35 -5.48 11.98 10.60
N ARG A 36 -5.77 13.17 11.14
CA ARG A 36 -5.50 13.47 12.55
C ARG A 36 -6.28 12.57 13.49
N HIS A 37 -7.56 12.35 13.20
CA HIS A 37 -8.39 11.44 13.99
C HIS A 37 -7.87 9.99 13.93
N ALA A 38 -7.45 9.51 12.76
CA ALA A 38 -6.84 8.18 12.63
C ALA A 38 -5.59 8.05 13.52
N LEU A 39 -4.70 9.04 13.51
CA LEU A 39 -3.53 9.08 14.40
C LEU A 39 -3.94 9.07 15.89
N ASP A 40 -4.95 9.85 16.27
CA ASP A 40 -5.44 9.91 17.65
C ASP A 40 -6.06 8.57 18.09
N CYS A 41 -6.58 7.78 17.15
CA CYS A 41 -7.03 6.41 17.38
C CYS A 41 -5.93 5.36 17.34
N GLY A 42 -4.67 5.76 17.12
CA GLY A 42 -3.49 4.88 17.10
C GLY A 42 -3.20 4.23 15.74
N VAL A 43 -3.84 4.67 14.65
CA VAL A 43 -3.43 4.30 13.30
C VAL A 43 -2.12 5.01 12.98
N ASN A 44 -1.09 4.26 12.60
CA ASN A 44 0.22 4.82 12.27
C ASN A 44 0.72 4.48 10.85
N TYR A 45 -0.02 3.69 10.07
CA TYR A 45 0.34 3.29 8.71
C TYR A 45 -0.61 3.88 7.68
N PHE A 46 -0.06 4.61 6.69
CA PHE A 46 -0.82 5.37 5.71
C PHE A 46 -0.31 5.11 4.30
N ASP A 47 -1.17 4.58 3.45
CA ASP A 47 -0.86 4.34 2.04
C ASP A 47 -1.20 5.57 1.19
N MET A 48 -0.22 6.02 0.40
CA MET A 48 -0.32 7.21 -0.45
C MET A 48 -0.65 6.90 -1.92
N ALA A 49 -1.11 5.69 -2.23
CA ALA A 49 -1.55 5.31 -3.59
C ALA A 49 -3.01 5.68 -3.84
N GLY A 50 -3.36 6.95 -3.75
CA GLY A 50 -4.71 7.44 -4.04
C GLY A 50 -4.92 7.87 -5.49
N GLY A 51 -6.18 8.04 -5.91
CA GLY A 51 -6.53 8.55 -7.23
C GLY A 51 -6.31 10.07 -7.40
N HIS A 52 -6.05 10.81 -6.32
CA HIS A 52 -6.05 12.28 -6.32
C HIS A 52 -4.77 12.87 -5.72
N ALA A 53 -4.14 13.77 -6.45
CA ALA A 53 -2.95 14.50 -6.01
C ALA A 53 -3.19 15.35 -4.74
N ALA A 54 -4.43 15.78 -4.49
CA ALA A 54 -4.80 16.61 -3.35
C ALA A 54 -4.52 15.96 -1.97
N ILE A 55 -4.35 14.64 -1.91
CA ILE A 55 -4.00 13.95 -0.66
C ILE A 55 -2.63 14.39 -0.12
N PHE A 56 -1.64 14.60 -0.98
CA PHE A 56 -0.27 14.88 -0.56
C PHE A 56 -0.15 16.18 0.25
N PRO A 57 -0.61 17.35 -0.24
CA PRO A 57 -0.58 18.57 0.57
C PRO A 57 -1.48 18.49 1.81
N ALA A 58 -2.62 17.79 1.75
CA ALA A 58 -3.49 17.59 2.89
C ALA A 58 -2.82 16.78 4.00
N TYR A 59 -2.14 15.68 3.64
CA TYR A 59 -1.35 14.87 4.59
C TYR A 59 -0.17 15.66 5.14
N GLY A 60 0.55 16.43 4.30
CA GLY A 60 1.63 17.30 4.76
C GLY A 60 1.17 18.29 5.83
N LYS A 61 -0.05 18.85 5.71
CA LYS A 61 -0.67 19.73 6.73
C LYS A 61 -1.16 18.94 7.95
N ALA A 62 -1.75 17.76 7.73
CA ALA A 62 -2.25 16.92 8.82
C ALA A 62 -1.13 16.45 9.75
N LEU A 63 0.03 16.13 9.19
CA LEU A 63 1.20 15.58 9.88
C LEU A 63 2.16 16.66 10.42
N GLU A 64 1.84 17.93 10.25
CA GLU A 64 2.68 19.01 10.78
C GLU A 64 2.84 18.88 12.30
N GLY A 65 4.10 18.76 12.77
CA GLY A 65 4.45 18.47 14.16
C GLY A 65 4.27 16.99 14.58
N ARG A 66 3.71 16.15 13.72
CA ARG A 66 3.40 14.72 14.01
C ARG A 66 3.96 13.74 12.95
N ARG A 67 4.86 14.20 12.07
CA ARG A 67 5.40 13.36 10.99
C ARG A 67 5.97 12.02 11.49
N LYS A 68 6.56 12.00 12.67
CA LYS A 68 7.15 10.82 13.29
C LYS A 68 6.13 9.81 13.84
N ASP A 69 4.88 10.24 14.02
CA ASP A 69 3.79 9.37 14.48
C ASP A 69 3.19 8.56 13.31
N ALA A 70 3.56 8.89 12.07
CA ALA A 70 3.01 8.29 10.86
C ALA A 70 4.09 7.61 10.03
N MET A 71 3.81 6.40 9.58
CA MET A 71 4.57 5.65 8.59
C MET A 71 3.89 5.81 7.24
N LEU A 72 4.57 6.44 6.29
CA LEU A 72 4.05 6.70 4.95
C LEU A 72 4.55 5.67 3.95
N GLN A 73 3.61 4.98 3.30
CA GLN A 73 3.84 4.11 2.15
C GLN A 73 3.70 4.95 0.88
N VAL A 74 4.83 5.24 0.24
CA VAL A 74 4.94 6.08 -0.97
C VAL A 74 5.33 5.22 -2.16
N HIS A 75 4.82 5.53 -3.36
CA HIS A 75 4.91 4.64 -4.51
C HIS A 75 5.78 5.22 -5.63
N PHE A 76 6.88 4.54 -5.95
CA PHE A 76 7.71 4.78 -7.13
C PHE A 76 7.01 4.26 -8.39
N GLY A 77 6.75 5.15 -9.32
CA GLY A 77 5.99 4.85 -10.55
C GLY A 77 4.57 5.41 -10.55
N ALA A 78 3.99 5.74 -9.37
CA ALA A 78 2.80 6.56 -9.31
C ALA A 78 3.17 8.03 -9.54
N ASP A 79 2.58 8.69 -10.54
CA ASP A 79 2.83 10.10 -10.88
C ASP A 79 1.59 10.95 -10.61
N TYR A 80 1.78 12.01 -9.83
CA TYR A 80 0.74 12.97 -9.44
C TYR A 80 1.04 14.40 -9.89
N THR A 81 2.13 14.60 -10.63
CA THR A 81 2.58 15.94 -11.04
C THR A 81 1.60 16.65 -11.97
N GLY A 82 0.72 15.90 -12.64
CA GLY A 82 -0.37 16.42 -13.48
C GLY A 82 -1.66 16.76 -12.73
N GLY A 83 -1.71 16.58 -11.40
CA GLY A 83 -2.92 16.80 -10.59
C GLY A 83 -3.79 15.56 -10.37
N GLU A 84 -3.66 14.55 -11.22
CA GLU A 84 -4.35 13.28 -11.14
C GLU A 84 -3.34 12.13 -11.18
N TYR A 85 -3.79 10.93 -10.83
CA TYR A 85 -2.96 9.74 -10.86
C TYR A 85 -2.54 9.38 -12.28
N GLY A 86 -1.25 9.15 -12.45
CA GLY A 86 -0.64 8.51 -13.60
C GLY A 86 0.29 7.39 -13.17
N TRP A 87 0.69 6.54 -14.12
CA TRP A 87 1.64 5.46 -13.90
C TRP A 87 2.77 5.49 -14.92
N SER A 88 4.01 5.22 -14.48
CA SER A 88 5.16 5.19 -15.37
C SER A 88 6.33 4.40 -14.78
N THR A 89 7.01 3.63 -15.63
CA THR A 89 8.31 3.01 -15.32
C THR A 89 9.51 3.89 -15.65
N LYS A 90 9.31 5.07 -16.28
CA LYS A 90 10.39 5.95 -16.74
C LYS A 90 11.08 6.65 -15.57
N LEU A 91 12.41 6.58 -15.54
CA LEU A 91 13.23 7.12 -14.46
C LEU A 91 13.02 8.62 -14.22
N ASP A 92 12.92 9.43 -15.27
CA ASP A 92 12.71 10.89 -15.18
C ASP A 92 11.35 11.23 -14.57
N VAL A 93 10.31 10.47 -14.93
CA VAL A 93 8.96 10.60 -14.35
C VAL A 93 8.97 10.20 -12.89
N ILE A 94 9.59 9.07 -12.55
CA ILE A 94 9.70 8.58 -11.17
C ILE A 94 10.41 9.63 -10.29
N LYS A 95 11.55 10.15 -10.73
CA LYS A 95 12.31 11.18 -9.97
C LYS A 95 11.46 12.42 -9.72
N ARG A 96 10.87 12.98 -10.77
CA ARG A 96 10.03 14.17 -10.68
C ARG A 96 8.84 13.94 -9.75
N SER A 97 8.19 12.78 -9.85
CA SER A 97 7.04 12.45 -9.03
C SER A 97 7.41 12.33 -7.54
N ILE A 98 8.49 11.63 -7.21
CA ILE A 98 8.94 11.47 -5.83
C ILE A 98 9.36 12.81 -5.22
N GLU A 99 10.08 13.65 -5.93
CA GLU A 99 10.41 15.01 -5.48
C GLU A 99 9.14 15.83 -5.19
N TRP A 100 8.15 15.75 -6.07
CA TRP A 100 6.87 16.41 -5.90
C TRP A 100 6.09 15.88 -4.68
N GLN A 101 6.07 14.56 -4.50
CA GLN A 101 5.40 13.90 -3.36
C GLN A 101 6.03 14.31 -2.04
N LEU A 102 7.36 14.21 -1.89
CA LEU A 102 8.09 14.62 -0.68
C LEU A 102 7.87 16.08 -0.34
N LYS A 103 7.94 16.96 -1.35
CA LYS A 103 7.67 18.40 -1.17
C LYS A 103 6.28 18.67 -0.61
N ASN A 104 5.25 18.02 -1.15
CA ASN A 104 3.86 18.22 -0.73
C ASN A 104 3.55 17.56 0.61
N LEU A 105 4.17 16.42 0.91
CA LEU A 105 4.11 15.77 2.22
C LEU A 105 4.91 16.50 3.30
N LYS A 106 5.73 17.52 2.92
CA LYS A 106 6.60 18.27 3.81
C LYS A 106 7.55 17.36 4.61
N THR A 107 8.17 16.41 3.94
CA THR A 107 9.10 15.44 4.55
C THR A 107 10.30 15.21 3.62
N ASP A 108 11.43 14.85 4.19
CA ASP A 108 12.68 14.53 3.50
C ASP A 108 12.98 13.02 3.50
N TYR A 109 12.08 12.20 4.06
CA TYR A 109 12.22 10.75 4.09
C TYR A 109 10.89 10.03 3.84
N ILE A 110 11.02 8.77 3.42
CA ILE A 110 9.94 7.83 3.14
C ILE A 110 10.13 6.63 4.09
N ASP A 111 9.08 6.26 4.84
CA ASP A 111 9.15 5.09 5.71
C ASP A 111 9.13 3.81 4.87
N PHE A 112 8.19 3.70 3.92
CA PHE A 112 8.04 2.57 3.01
C PHE A 112 7.97 3.04 1.56
N GLY A 113 9.02 2.75 0.77
CA GLY A 113 9.08 3.06 -0.65
C GLY A 113 8.72 1.84 -1.51
N PHE A 114 7.58 1.89 -2.19
CA PHE A 114 7.04 0.77 -2.96
C PHE A 114 7.31 0.92 -4.46
N ILE A 115 7.77 -0.15 -5.12
CA ILE A 115 7.70 -0.27 -6.58
C ILE A 115 6.22 -0.48 -6.93
N HIS A 116 5.64 0.44 -7.71
CA HIS A 116 4.19 0.54 -7.87
C HIS A 116 3.63 -0.30 -9.00
N CYS A 117 2.60 -1.11 -8.71
CA CYS A 117 1.82 -1.89 -9.68
C CYS A 117 2.70 -2.67 -10.65
N LEU A 118 3.60 -3.48 -10.12
CA LEU A 118 4.47 -4.33 -10.92
C LEU A 118 3.73 -5.65 -11.18
N ASP A 119 2.96 -5.70 -12.25
CA ASP A 119 2.10 -6.84 -12.57
C ASP A 119 2.61 -7.68 -13.76
N GLU A 120 3.59 -7.15 -14.52
CA GLU A 120 4.18 -7.81 -15.68
C GLU A 120 5.71 -7.86 -15.59
N GLN A 121 6.32 -8.93 -16.10
CA GLN A 121 7.78 -9.08 -16.17
C GLN A 121 8.44 -7.97 -17.00
N GLY A 122 7.74 -7.47 -18.04
CA GLY A 122 8.20 -6.36 -18.86
C GLY A 122 8.41 -5.07 -18.08
N ASP A 123 7.62 -4.83 -17.05
CA ASP A 123 7.74 -3.66 -16.19
C ASP A 123 8.97 -3.75 -15.29
N LEU A 124 9.22 -4.90 -14.68
CA LEU A 124 10.43 -5.14 -13.90
C LEU A 124 11.69 -4.93 -14.76
N ALA A 125 11.71 -5.53 -15.95
CA ALA A 125 12.81 -5.35 -16.89
C ALA A 125 13.00 -3.88 -17.30
N ALA A 126 11.91 -3.10 -17.40
CA ALA A 126 11.98 -1.66 -17.66
C ALA A 126 12.61 -0.90 -16.49
N TYR A 127 12.24 -1.19 -15.24
CA TYR A 127 12.85 -0.60 -14.05
C TYR A 127 14.35 -0.88 -13.96
N GLU A 128 14.77 -2.10 -14.27
CA GLU A 128 16.19 -2.47 -14.29
C GLU A 128 16.94 -1.75 -15.42
N LYS A 129 16.44 -1.84 -16.64
CA LYS A 129 17.11 -1.34 -17.85
C LYS A 129 17.30 0.18 -17.86
N ASN A 130 16.30 0.94 -17.37
CA ASN A 130 16.32 2.40 -17.39
C ASN A 130 16.98 3.02 -16.14
N GLY A 131 17.43 2.21 -15.19
CA GLY A 131 18.08 2.63 -13.96
C GLY A 131 17.12 3.07 -12.84
N ALA A 132 15.79 2.88 -12.99
CA ALA A 132 14.84 3.24 -11.95
C ALA A 132 15.01 2.37 -10.70
N LEU A 133 15.22 1.07 -10.84
CA LEU A 133 15.52 0.19 -9.70
C LEU A 133 16.79 0.64 -8.97
N LYS A 134 17.87 0.95 -9.71
CA LYS A 134 19.09 1.47 -9.10
C LYS A 134 18.84 2.78 -8.34
N PHE A 135 18.07 3.69 -8.89
CA PHE A 135 17.71 4.95 -8.22
C PHE A 135 16.99 4.71 -6.89
N ILE A 136 16.03 3.77 -6.85
CA ILE A 136 15.30 3.41 -5.62
C ILE A 136 16.27 2.83 -4.57
N LEU A 137 17.16 1.92 -4.97
CA LEU A 137 18.17 1.34 -4.09
C LEU A 137 19.18 2.40 -3.58
N ASP A 138 19.58 3.35 -4.43
CA ASP A 138 20.44 4.46 -4.03
C ASP A 138 19.74 5.36 -2.98
N MET A 139 18.44 5.62 -3.11
CA MET A 139 17.65 6.36 -2.10
C MET A 139 17.58 5.62 -0.77
N GLN A 140 17.45 4.29 -0.79
CA GLN A 140 17.51 3.48 0.43
C GLN A 140 18.89 3.54 1.07
N ALA A 141 19.94 3.36 0.30
CA ALA A 141 21.33 3.43 0.79
C ALA A 141 21.68 4.80 1.39
N GLN A 142 21.04 5.88 0.91
CA GLN A 142 21.17 7.24 1.46
C GLN A 142 20.29 7.51 2.68
N GLY A 143 19.45 6.55 3.09
CA GLY A 143 18.52 6.70 4.20
C GLY A 143 17.28 7.57 3.92
N VAL A 144 17.06 7.96 2.66
CA VAL A 144 15.84 8.68 2.25
C VAL A 144 14.64 7.73 2.24
N VAL A 145 14.84 6.47 1.88
CA VAL A 145 13.86 5.39 2.00
C VAL A 145 14.33 4.43 3.08
N ARG A 146 13.48 4.14 4.07
CA ARG A 146 13.84 3.23 5.17
C ARG A 146 13.64 1.77 4.77
N HIS A 147 12.46 1.44 4.29
CA HIS A 147 12.06 0.09 3.88
C HIS A 147 11.60 0.07 2.43
N LEU A 148 11.97 -0.98 1.71
CA LEU A 148 11.48 -1.19 0.35
C LEU A 148 10.27 -2.11 0.34
N GLY A 149 9.37 -1.86 -0.61
CA GLY A 149 8.19 -2.67 -0.83
C GLY A 149 7.84 -2.84 -2.30
N LEU A 150 6.90 -3.74 -2.52
CA LEU A 150 6.30 -4.03 -3.82
C LEU A 150 4.79 -3.87 -3.73
N SER A 151 4.18 -3.23 -4.72
CA SER A 151 2.73 -3.29 -4.97
C SER A 151 2.46 -4.12 -6.23
N THR A 152 1.73 -5.21 -6.09
CA THR A 152 1.37 -6.11 -7.20
C THR A 152 0.01 -6.77 -6.97
N HIS A 153 -0.61 -7.25 -8.06
CA HIS A 153 -1.85 -8.03 -8.04
C HIS A 153 -1.62 -9.50 -8.40
N THR A 154 -0.42 -9.87 -8.85
CA THR A 154 -0.14 -11.21 -9.39
C THR A 154 0.82 -11.99 -8.49
N PRO A 155 0.47 -13.24 -8.11
CA PRO A 155 1.38 -14.10 -7.35
C PRO A 155 2.70 -14.37 -8.06
N GLU A 156 2.69 -14.42 -9.41
CA GLU A 156 3.89 -14.62 -10.21
C GLU A 156 4.92 -13.50 -9.98
N MET A 157 4.51 -12.24 -10.17
CA MET A 157 5.42 -11.10 -9.96
C MET A 157 5.82 -10.93 -8.50
N ALA A 158 4.90 -11.20 -7.57
CA ALA A 158 5.21 -11.25 -6.16
C ALA A 158 6.37 -12.21 -5.87
N ASN A 159 6.28 -13.45 -6.36
CA ASN A 159 7.32 -14.45 -6.19
C ASN A 159 8.64 -14.06 -6.89
N CYS A 160 8.57 -13.48 -8.09
CA CYS A 160 9.74 -13.01 -8.81
C CYS A 160 10.53 -11.96 -7.99
N VAL A 161 9.84 -10.99 -7.39
CA VAL A 161 10.50 -9.94 -6.58
C VAL A 161 10.96 -10.49 -5.22
N LEU A 162 10.23 -11.44 -4.62
CA LEU A 162 10.72 -12.14 -3.41
C LEU A 162 12.04 -12.86 -3.65
N ASP A 163 12.23 -13.47 -4.84
CA ASP A 163 13.51 -14.10 -5.21
C ASP A 163 14.69 -13.13 -5.23
N MET A 164 14.44 -11.84 -5.49
CA MET A 164 15.46 -10.79 -5.48
C MET A 164 15.91 -10.39 -4.06
N LYS A 165 15.15 -10.75 -3.02
CA LYS A 165 15.45 -10.43 -1.59
C LYS A 165 15.65 -8.93 -1.33
N LEU A 166 14.84 -8.09 -1.98
CA LEU A 166 14.98 -6.63 -1.93
C LEU A 166 13.93 -5.95 -1.04
N ILE A 167 12.82 -6.63 -0.75
CA ILE A 167 11.67 -5.99 -0.11
C ILE A 167 11.44 -6.47 1.32
N ASP A 168 11.00 -5.56 2.17
CA ASP A 168 10.57 -5.81 3.55
C ASP A 168 9.06 -5.96 3.66
N VAL A 169 8.32 -5.31 2.73
CA VAL A 169 6.84 -5.31 2.74
C VAL A 169 6.29 -5.49 1.32
N MET A 170 5.21 -6.25 1.22
CA MET A 170 4.45 -6.42 -0.02
C MET A 170 3.04 -5.86 0.16
N MET A 171 2.58 -5.04 -0.78
CA MET A 171 1.17 -4.66 -0.88
C MET A 171 0.45 -5.61 -1.83
N PHE A 172 -0.50 -6.36 -1.29
CA PHE A 172 -1.24 -7.37 -2.04
C PHE A 172 -2.75 -7.31 -1.75
N SER A 173 -3.58 -7.68 -2.74
CA SER A 173 -5.03 -7.68 -2.58
C SER A 173 -5.50 -8.96 -1.90
N ILE A 174 -6.01 -8.86 -0.66
CA ILE A 174 -6.51 -10.00 0.11
C ILE A 174 -7.94 -9.75 0.56
N ASN A 175 -8.85 -10.59 0.12
CA ASN A 175 -10.22 -10.67 0.59
C ASN A 175 -10.82 -12.04 0.19
N PRO A 176 -11.93 -12.49 0.81
CA PRO A 176 -12.49 -13.80 0.50
C PRO A 176 -12.95 -13.95 -0.95
N MET A 177 -13.36 -12.87 -1.61
CA MET A 177 -13.77 -12.91 -3.00
C MET A 177 -12.60 -13.26 -3.92
N TYR A 178 -11.46 -12.62 -3.77
CA TYR A 178 -10.27 -12.89 -4.60
C TYR A 178 -9.63 -14.24 -4.27
N ASP A 179 -9.54 -14.60 -3.00
CA ASP A 179 -8.96 -15.87 -2.59
C ASP A 179 -9.79 -17.08 -3.04
N TYR A 180 -11.07 -16.88 -3.34
CA TYR A 180 -11.94 -17.90 -3.94
C TYR A 180 -12.17 -17.72 -5.46
N GLY A 181 -11.29 -17.00 -6.14
CA GLY A 181 -11.28 -16.88 -7.60
C GLY A 181 -12.41 -16.03 -8.17
N GLN A 182 -12.95 -15.08 -7.39
CA GLN A 182 -14.05 -14.20 -7.82
C GLN A 182 -13.56 -12.75 -7.98
N GLY A 183 -13.79 -12.16 -9.15
CA GLY A 183 -13.52 -10.73 -9.41
C GLY A 183 -12.25 -10.47 -10.21
N GLU A 184 -12.08 -9.23 -10.61
CA GLU A 184 -11.05 -8.77 -11.56
C GLU A 184 -9.60 -9.04 -11.10
N PHE A 185 -9.34 -8.91 -9.81
CA PHE A 185 -8.01 -9.12 -9.24
C PHE A 185 -7.87 -10.46 -8.51
N ALA A 186 -8.73 -11.42 -8.82
CA ALA A 186 -8.64 -12.80 -8.35
C ALA A 186 -7.62 -13.59 -9.20
N ILE A 187 -6.39 -13.07 -9.28
CA ILE A 187 -5.31 -13.68 -10.06
C ILE A 187 -4.61 -14.74 -9.21
N GLY A 188 -4.36 -15.89 -9.83
CA GLY A 188 -3.85 -17.08 -9.16
C GLY A 188 -4.94 -17.90 -8.48
N SER A 189 -4.70 -19.18 -8.29
CA SER A 189 -5.57 -20.08 -7.54
C SER A 189 -5.52 -19.79 -6.05
N ALA A 190 -6.50 -20.29 -5.29
CA ALA A 190 -6.53 -20.17 -3.83
C ALA A 190 -5.25 -20.75 -3.17
N ASN A 191 -4.70 -21.84 -3.73
CA ASN A 191 -3.47 -22.44 -3.21
C ASN A 191 -2.25 -21.55 -3.50
N GLU A 192 -2.07 -21.06 -4.73
CA GLU A 192 -0.96 -20.17 -5.10
C GLU A 192 -0.94 -18.91 -4.24
N ARG A 193 -2.11 -18.34 -3.98
CA ARG A 193 -2.24 -17.15 -3.11
C ARG A 193 -1.87 -17.48 -1.66
N MET A 194 -2.37 -18.61 -1.12
CA MET A 194 -2.02 -19.04 0.23
C MET A 194 -0.54 -19.39 0.38
N ASP A 195 0.06 -20.03 -0.62
CA ASP A 195 1.48 -20.35 -0.62
C ASP A 195 2.34 -19.08 -0.69
N LEU A 196 1.91 -18.05 -1.43
CA LEU A 196 2.54 -16.72 -1.41
C LEU A 196 2.49 -16.10 0.00
N TYR A 197 1.35 -16.16 0.70
CA TYR A 197 1.23 -15.59 2.06
C TYR A 197 2.17 -16.30 3.03
N ARG A 198 2.22 -17.64 3.00
CA ARG A 198 3.15 -18.44 3.80
C ARG A 198 4.60 -18.16 3.47
N ARG A 199 4.90 -17.95 2.20
CA ARG A 199 6.25 -17.57 1.76
C ARG A 199 6.65 -16.22 2.32
N CYS A 200 5.79 -15.21 2.25
CA CYS A 200 6.05 -13.90 2.83
C CYS A 200 6.36 -14.01 4.33
N GLU A 201 5.52 -14.76 5.09
CA GLU A 201 5.75 -14.98 6.53
C GLU A 201 7.09 -15.68 6.79
N ALA A 202 7.40 -16.76 6.06
CA ALA A 202 8.63 -17.52 6.24
C ALA A 202 9.90 -16.74 5.87
N GLU A 203 9.81 -15.81 4.91
CA GLU A 203 10.93 -14.97 4.48
C GLU A 203 11.01 -13.63 5.24
N GLY A 204 10.08 -13.39 6.18
CA GLY A 204 10.03 -12.16 6.96
C GLY A 204 9.58 -10.94 6.15
N VAL A 205 8.82 -11.12 5.09
CA VAL A 205 8.23 -10.04 4.30
C VAL A 205 6.81 -9.79 4.78
N GLY A 206 6.54 -8.60 5.33
CA GLY A 206 5.22 -8.23 5.80
C GLY A 206 4.24 -7.94 4.67
N ILE A 207 2.94 -8.20 4.89
CA ILE A 207 1.91 -7.89 3.89
C ILE A 207 1.06 -6.71 4.34
N SER A 208 1.02 -5.65 3.52
CA SER A 208 0.06 -4.55 3.58
C SER A 208 -1.12 -4.89 2.66
N VAL A 209 -2.31 -5.08 3.23
CA VAL A 209 -3.47 -5.58 2.48
C VAL A 209 -4.24 -4.44 1.83
N MET A 210 -4.31 -4.44 0.49
CA MET A 210 -5.21 -3.59 -0.27
C MET A 210 -6.52 -4.29 -0.62
N LYS A 211 -7.57 -3.52 -0.93
CA LYS A 211 -8.88 -3.99 -1.39
C LYS A 211 -9.60 -4.98 -0.43
N PRO A 212 -9.53 -4.82 0.90
CA PRO A 212 -10.15 -5.78 1.83
C PRO A 212 -11.66 -5.91 1.66
N PHE A 213 -12.31 -4.87 1.12
CA PHE A 213 -13.78 -4.82 0.90
C PHE A 213 -14.18 -4.98 -0.57
N ASN A 214 -13.22 -5.18 -1.47
CA ASN A 214 -13.45 -5.17 -2.94
C ASN A 214 -14.33 -4.00 -3.39
N ALA A 215 -13.86 -2.76 -3.19
CA ALA A 215 -14.61 -1.53 -3.48
C ALA A 215 -16.03 -1.52 -2.88
N GLY A 216 -16.22 -2.16 -1.73
CA GLY A 216 -17.50 -2.24 -1.03
C GLY A 216 -18.44 -3.36 -1.52
N GLN A 217 -18.06 -4.13 -2.54
CA GLN A 217 -18.93 -5.21 -3.05
C GLN A 217 -19.20 -6.27 -1.99
N LEU A 218 -18.22 -6.61 -1.16
CA LEU A 218 -18.40 -7.57 -0.07
C LEU A 218 -19.35 -7.10 1.02
N LEU A 219 -19.57 -5.79 1.14
CA LEU A 219 -20.46 -5.18 2.14
C LEU A 219 -21.92 -5.04 1.65
N ASP A 220 -22.23 -5.47 0.43
CA ASP A 220 -23.54 -5.38 -0.20
C ASP A 220 -23.98 -6.79 -0.67
N ALA A 221 -25.05 -7.31 -0.08
CA ALA A 221 -25.55 -8.65 -0.40
C ALA A 221 -25.95 -8.82 -1.88
N LYS A 222 -26.28 -7.73 -2.59
CA LYS A 222 -26.66 -7.77 -4.02
C LYS A 222 -25.44 -7.83 -4.93
N LYS A 223 -24.26 -7.35 -4.46
CA LYS A 223 -23.01 -7.29 -5.23
C LYS A 223 -22.03 -8.39 -4.84
N SER A 224 -22.18 -8.91 -3.61
CA SER A 224 -21.34 -10.00 -3.11
C SER A 224 -21.63 -11.30 -3.87
N PRO A 225 -20.60 -12.01 -4.36
CA PRO A 225 -20.76 -13.30 -5.02
C PRO A 225 -21.26 -14.38 -4.05
N PHE A 226 -21.23 -14.12 -2.75
CA PHE A 226 -21.72 -15.02 -1.71
C PHE A 226 -23.22 -14.82 -1.43
N HIS A 227 -23.92 -13.93 -2.17
CA HIS A 227 -25.31 -13.55 -1.94
C HIS A 227 -25.62 -13.11 -0.50
N GLN A 228 -24.59 -12.65 0.21
CA GLN A 228 -24.63 -12.20 1.58
C GLN A 228 -23.64 -11.05 1.76
N ALA A 229 -24.04 -10.03 2.52
CA ALA A 229 -23.13 -8.97 2.94
C ALA A 229 -22.25 -9.46 4.09
N LEU A 230 -20.96 -9.20 3.99
CA LEU A 230 -20.04 -9.30 5.12
C LEU A 230 -20.01 -7.97 5.87
N THR A 231 -19.67 -8.02 7.15
CA THR A 231 -19.34 -6.82 7.91
C THR A 231 -17.92 -6.36 7.63
N THR A 232 -17.64 -5.09 7.88
CA THR A 232 -16.26 -4.55 7.79
C THR A 232 -15.30 -5.34 8.69
N THR A 233 -15.73 -5.69 9.90
CA THR A 233 -14.95 -6.50 10.86
C THR A 233 -14.62 -7.88 10.29
N GLN A 234 -15.59 -8.56 9.67
CA GLN A 234 -15.34 -9.88 9.06
C GLN A 234 -14.32 -9.80 7.92
N CYS A 235 -14.42 -8.78 7.06
CA CYS A 235 -13.45 -8.58 5.97
C CYS A 235 -12.03 -8.29 6.49
N ILE A 236 -11.92 -7.44 7.51
CA ILE A 236 -10.63 -7.09 8.13
C ILE A 236 -10.03 -8.33 8.82
N GLN A 237 -10.82 -9.03 9.64
CA GLN A 237 -10.36 -10.21 10.35
C GLN A 237 -9.92 -11.31 9.38
N TYR A 238 -10.69 -11.54 8.29
CA TYR A 238 -10.32 -12.48 7.26
C TYR A 238 -8.90 -12.22 6.71
N ALA A 239 -8.58 -10.96 6.46
CA ALA A 239 -7.27 -10.57 5.96
C ALA A 239 -6.18 -10.69 7.04
N LEU A 240 -6.45 -10.25 8.27
CA LEU A 240 -5.53 -10.33 9.40
C LEU A 240 -5.16 -11.77 9.81
N ASP A 241 -6.05 -12.74 9.53
CA ASP A 241 -5.82 -14.16 9.80
C ASP A 241 -4.91 -14.84 8.76
N LYS A 242 -4.50 -14.14 7.70
CA LYS A 242 -3.58 -14.68 6.70
C LYS A 242 -2.12 -14.59 7.17
N PRO A 243 -1.29 -15.59 6.86
CA PRO A 243 0.14 -15.55 7.17
C PRO A 243 0.82 -14.29 6.62
N GLY A 244 1.74 -13.73 7.38
CA GLY A 244 2.55 -12.59 6.96
C GLY A 244 1.83 -11.23 6.93
N VAL A 245 0.51 -11.15 7.15
CA VAL A 245 -0.22 -9.89 7.12
C VAL A 245 0.15 -9.02 8.32
N LEU A 246 0.61 -7.79 8.05
CA LEU A 246 0.92 -6.76 9.04
C LEU A 246 -0.26 -5.82 9.25
N THR A 247 -0.83 -5.30 8.18
CA THR A 247 -1.85 -4.25 8.24
C THR A 247 -2.88 -4.40 7.13
N VAL A 248 -4.11 -3.97 7.41
CA VAL A 248 -5.22 -3.95 6.46
C VAL A 248 -5.63 -2.51 6.19
N LEU A 249 -5.54 -2.08 4.92
CA LEU A 249 -5.81 -0.72 4.51
C LEU A 249 -7.32 -0.47 4.39
N GLY A 250 -7.88 0.24 5.35
CA GLY A 250 -9.23 0.78 5.29
C GLY A 250 -9.27 2.12 4.57
N GLY A 251 -10.34 2.40 3.83
CA GLY A 251 -10.60 3.71 3.23
C GLY A 251 -11.87 4.31 3.82
N PRO A 252 -11.80 5.11 4.92
CA PRO A 252 -13.00 5.72 5.48
C PRO A 252 -13.59 6.76 4.52
N GLY A 253 -14.88 6.62 4.20
CA GLY A 253 -15.58 7.53 3.31
C GLY A 253 -16.03 8.83 3.98
N SER A 254 -16.18 8.81 5.30
CA SER A 254 -16.47 9.97 6.17
C SER A 254 -16.21 9.60 7.62
N MET A 255 -16.08 10.62 8.46
CA MET A 255 -16.14 10.43 9.92
C MET A 255 -17.57 10.44 10.40
#